data_e1e7292ed0a364ef1a5caa7cf463b43d
#
_entry.id   e1e7292ed0a364ef1a5caa7cf463b43d
#
_cell.length_a   1.000
_cell.length_b   1.000
_cell.length_c   1.000
_cell.angle_alpha   90.00
_cell.angle_beta   90.00
_cell.angle_gamma   90.00
#
_symmetry.space_group_name_H-M   'P 1'
#
loop_
_entity.id
_entity.type
_entity.pdbx_description
1 polymer ?
#
loop_
_entity_poly.entity_id
_entity_poly.type
_entity_poly.pdbx_seq_one_letter_code
_entity_poly.pdbx_strand_id
1 'polypeptide(L)'
;MYPCKLFEGAKQRLSILNMSGRAKHKSKVWTTGYNRWRPDERETLFARIFYTESRRNSLLNVFPKFGGRIAVSILNKIDNRKSELFISRPKQSAFYVHRIPYNYVKALNFVPYFWNEAHGRKKSEDYKPYCLHAPASNQAAISVISSNLFFFRWYSLFEGYHCGKREITSFPFGLDEMTDELRASLESLSAQLMADMENNSSRKTAHYRASGKAIYQEFYPAMSKPIIDTIDRVLAEHYGFTDEELDFIINYDIKYRMGR
;
A
#
# COMPACT_ATOMS: atom_id res chain seq x y z
N MET A 1 13.77 -13.44 -3.04
CA MET A 1 13.99 -14.24 -1.81
C MET A 1 13.03 -13.73 -0.74
N TYR A 2 12.21 -14.56 -0.15
CA TYR A 2 11.26 -14.12 0.90
C TYR A 2 12.01 -13.83 2.20
N PRO A 3 11.51 -12.88 3.03
CA PRO A 3 12.07 -12.66 4.36
C PRO A 3 12.04 -13.96 5.18
N CYS A 4 13.03 -14.12 6.05
CA CYS A 4 13.11 -15.30 6.89
C CYS A 4 11.99 -15.37 7.92
N LYS A 5 11.71 -16.61 8.35
CA LYS A 5 10.74 -16.87 9.40
C LYS A 5 11.40 -16.70 10.78
N LEU A 6 10.64 -16.20 11.75
CA LEU A 6 11.12 -16.12 13.14
C LEU A 6 11.21 -17.51 13.78
N PHE A 7 10.24 -18.38 13.51
CA PHE A 7 10.19 -19.76 14.01
C PHE A 7 10.09 -20.76 12.86
N GLU A 8 10.67 -21.94 13.01
CA GLU A 8 10.53 -23.02 12.06
C GLU A 8 9.06 -23.39 11.85
N GLY A 9 8.69 -23.66 10.62
CA GLY A 9 7.32 -24.01 10.27
C GLY A 9 6.32 -22.84 10.19
N ALA A 10 6.57 -21.72 10.90
CA ALA A 10 5.66 -20.58 10.93
C ALA A 10 5.84 -19.66 9.71
N LYS A 11 4.82 -19.57 8.85
CA LYS A 11 4.79 -18.65 7.70
C LYS A 11 3.99 -17.37 7.98
N GLN A 12 3.62 -17.13 9.24
CA GLN A 12 2.77 -16.03 9.65
C GLN A 12 3.58 -14.80 10.06
N ARG A 13 2.97 -13.64 9.94
CA ARG A 13 3.46 -12.40 10.53
C ARG A 13 3.21 -12.44 12.03
N LEU A 14 4.20 -12.02 12.80
CA LEU A 14 4.16 -12.11 14.26
C LEU A 14 4.28 -10.71 14.86
N SER A 15 3.55 -10.50 15.97
CA SER A 15 3.71 -9.34 16.85
C SER A 15 4.22 -9.82 18.19
N ILE A 16 5.22 -9.13 18.73
CA ILE A 16 5.72 -9.36 20.08
C ILE A 16 5.20 -8.22 20.94
N LEU A 17 4.42 -8.54 21.96
CA LEU A 17 3.89 -7.58 22.92
C LEU A 17 4.63 -7.78 24.25
N ASN A 18 5.25 -6.70 24.74
CA ASN A 18 5.83 -6.64 26.07
C ASN A 18 5.08 -5.61 26.90
N MET A 19 4.61 -6.01 28.08
CA MET A 19 3.87 -5.15 29.01
C MET A 19 4.57 -5.13 30.34
N SER A 20 4.97 -3.96 30.83
CA SER A 20 5.48 -3.78 32.18
C SER A 20 4.36 -3.33 33.13
N GLY A 21 4.27 -3.97 34.26
CA GLY A 21 3.50 -3.75 35.47
C GLY A 21 2.39 -2.68 35.54
N ARG A 22 1.79 -2.51 36.70
CA ARG A 22 0.73 -1.50 36.93
C ARG A 22 1.33 -0.08 36.91
N ALA A 23 1.07 0.64 35.83
CA ALA A 23 1.43 2.06 35.78
C ALA A 23 0.50 2.88 36.67
N LYS A 24 1.08 3.67 37.58
CA LYS A 24 0.36 4.70 38.36
C LYS A 24 0.04 5.94 37.52
N HIS A 25 0.55 6.05 36.28
CA HIS A 25 0.40 7.16 35.36
C HIS A 25 -0.06 6.67 33.99
N LYS A 26 -0.40 7.62 33.08
CA LYS A 26 -0.80 7.29 31.69
C LYS A 26 0.26 6.37 31.05
N SER A 27 -0.19 5.21 30.61
CA SER A 27 0.67 4.24 29.94
C SER A 27 1.20 4.81 28.63
N LYS A 28 2.50 4.67 28.41
CA LYS A 28 3.14 4.96 27.14
C LYS A 28 3.19 3.70 26.29
N VAL A 29 2.92 3.84 25.01
CA VAL A 29 3.02 2.75 24.05
C VAL A 29 4.19 3.05 23.10
N TRP A 30 5.03 2.06 22.92
CA TRP A 30 6.17 2.11 22.01
C TRP A 30 5.95 1.07 20.92
N THR A 31 6.14 1.45 19.67
CA THR A 31 6.00 0.56 18.53
C THR A 31 7.29 0.50 17.74
N THR A 32 7.42 -0.53 16.91
CA THR A 32 8.50 -0.67 15.94
C THR A 32 7.92 -0.67 14.54
N GLY A 33 8.74 -0.39 13.54
CA GLY A 33 8.42 -0.65 12.16
C GLY A 33 8.23 -2.15 11.89
N TYR A 34 7.74 -2.46 10.70
CA TYR A 34 7.66 -3.83 10.25
C TYR A 34 9.06 -4.36 9.95
N ASN A 35 9.54 -5.33 10.74
CA ASN A 35 10.89 -5.85 10.59
C ASN A 35 10.90 -7.06 9.67
N ARG A 36 11.64 -6.98 8.59
CA ARG A 36 11.98 -8.08 7.69
C ARG A 36 13.48 -8.35 7.78
N TRP A 37 13.89 -9.56 7.53
CA TRP A 37 15.31 -9.92 7.55
C TRP A 37 15.61 -11.08 6.59
N ARG A 38 16.85 -11.16 6.16
CA ARG A 38 17.43 -12.30 5.45
C ARG A 38 18.08 -13.28 6.41
N PRO A 39 18.39 -14.52 6.01
CA PRO A 39 19.00 -15.52 6.90
C PRO A 39 20.25 -15.02 7.64
N ASP A 40 21.12 -14.32 6.93
CA ASP A 40 22.36 -13.72 7.42
C ASP A 40 22.18 -12.55 8.39
N GLU A 41 20.99 -11.97 8.44
CA GLU A 41 20.65 -10.84 9.32
C GLU A 41 19.98 -11.27 10.63
N ARG A 42 19.73 -12.58 10.80
CA ARG A 42 18.94 -13.09 11.93
C ARG A 42 19.56 -12.78 13.29
N GLU A 43 20.87 -12.93 13.43
CA GLU A 43 21.58 -12.72 14.69
C GLU A 43 21.51 -11.27 15.17
N THR A 44 21.46 -10.32 14.24
CA THR A 44 21.41 -8.87 14.55
C THR A 44 19.99 -8.30 14.55
N LEU A 45 18.96 -9.13 14.35
CA LEU A 45 17.58 -8.67 14.19
C LEU A 45 17.12 -7.74 15.31
N PHE A 46 17.27 -8.17 16.56
CA PHE A 46 16.81 -7.41 17.72
C PHE A 46 17.66 -6.17 18.01
N ALA A 47 18.94 -6.19 17.67
CA ALA A 47 19.84 -5.03 17.81
C ALA A 47 19.51 -3.88 16.84
N ARG A 48 18.78 -4.16 15.77
CA ARG A 48 18.39 -3.18 14.74
C ARG A 48 16.95 -2.66 14.88
N ILE A 49 16.27 -3.04 15.95
CA ILE A 49 14.90 -2.57 16.20
C ILE A 49 14.93 -1.19 16.82
N PHE A 50 14.27 -0.24 16.16
CA PHE A 50 14.04 1.10 16.69
C PHE A 50 12.64 1.20 17.25
N TYR A 51 12.55 1.66 18.51
CA TYR A 51 11.29 1.91 19.19
C TYR A 51 10.93 3.38 19.14
N THR A 52 9.68 3.68 18.84
CA THR A 52 9.15 5.04 18.82
C THR A 52 7.92 5.13 19.70
N GLU A 53 7.84 6.15 20.55
CA GLU A 53 6.61 6.43 21.31
C GLU A 53 5.49 6.70 20.34
N SER A 54 4.43 5.91 20.43
CA SER A 54 3.34 5.88 19.46
C SER A 54 2.03 6.27 20.12
N ARG A 55 1.25 7.06 19.42
CA ARG A 55 -0.14 7.36 19.79
C ARG A 55 -1.09 6.54 18.93
N ARG A 56 -2.24 6.22 19.51
CA ARG A 56 -3.30 5.55 18.76
C ARG A 56 -3.79 6.47 17.63
N ASN A 57 -3.84 5.97 16.41
CA ASN A 57 -4.45 6.66 15.29
C ASN A 57 -5.93 6.88 15.59
N SER A 58 -6.40 8.13 15.56
CA SER A 58 -7.77 8.50 15.96
C SER A 58 -8.82 8.00 14.99
N LEU A 59 -8.52 7.97 13.68
CA LEU A 59 -9.46 7.56 12.63
C LEU A 59 -9.69 6.05 12.64
N LEU A 60 -8.64 5.27 12.82
CA LEU A 60 -8.66 3.81 12.71
C LEU A 60 -8.68 3.10 14.05
N ASN A 61 -8.40 3.81 15.13
CA ASN A 61 -8.31 3.28 16.49
C ASN A 61 -7.24 2.16 16.65
N VAL A 62 -6.11 2.30 15.94
CA VAL A 62 -4.98 1.34 15.93
C VAL A 62 -3.69 2.02 16.35
N PHE A 63 -2.72 1.25 16.83
CA PHE A 63 -1.36 1.72 17.03
C PHE A 63 -0.57 1.48 15.74
N PRO A 64 0.04 2.54 15.14
CA PRO A 64 0.86 2.40 13.96
C PRO A 64 2.10 1.56 14.20
N LYS A 65 2.51 0.76 13.21
CA LYS A 65 3.77 0.03 13.18
C LYS A 65 4.85 0.87 12.50
N PHE A 66 5.54 1.68 13.25
CA PHE A 66 6.67 2.45 12.74
C PHE A 66 7.78 2.61 13.78
N GLY A 67 9.01 2.73 13.30
CA GLY A 67 10.18 3.03 14.10
C GLY A 67 10.87 4.26 13.53
N GLY A 68 10.67 5.42 14.18
CA GLY A 68 11.31 6.66 13.77
C GLY A 68 10.38 7.86 13.69
N ARG A 69 10.96 9.05 13.92
CA ARG A 69 10.22 10.32 13.96
C ARG A 69 9.68 10.73 12.59
N ILE A 70 10.41 10.42 11.51
CA ILE A 70 10.02 10.70 10.13
C ILE A 70 8.67 10.04 9.82
N ALA A 71 8.51 8.75 10.14
CA ALA A 71 7.27 8.02 9.92
C ALA A 71 6.09 8.64 10.70
N VAL A 72 6.32 9.12 11.93
CA VAL A 72 5.31 9.85 12.73
C VAL A 72 4.90 11.14 12.05
N SER A 73 5.88 11.93 11.58
CA SER A 73 5.63 13.19 10.90
C SER A 73 4.81 13.00 9.63
N ILE A 74 5.20 12.06 8.78
CA ILE A 74 4.48 11.72 7.54
C ILE A 74 3.03 11.33 7.83
N LEU A 75 2.79 10.41 8.78
CA LEU A 75 1.43 9.99 9.12
C LEU A 75 0.57 11.15 9.64
N ASN A 76 1.14 12.04 10.46
CA ASN A 76 0.41 13.21 10.94
C ASN A 76 0.02 14.14 9.78
N LYS A 77 0.89 14.36 8.80
CA LYS A 77 0.61 15.20 7.62
C LYS A 77 -0.48 14.57 6.75
N ILE A 78 -0.45 13.25 6.54
CA ILE A 78 -1.50 12.53 5.81
C ILE A 78 -2.83 12.63 6.55
N ASP A 79 -2.85 12.31 7.85
CA ASP A 79 -4.08 12.20 8.63
C ASP A 79 -4.74 13.58 8.89
N ASN A 80 -4.06 14.69 8.59
CA ASN A 80 -4.63 16.03 8.58
C ASN A 80 -5.47 16.34 7.33
N ARG A 81 -5.45 15.48 6.30
CA ARG A 81 -6.25 15.64 5.09
C ARG A 81 -7.59 14.92 5.20
N LYS A 82 -8.54 15.31 4.36
CA LYS A 82 -9.86 14.67 4.31
C LYS A 82 -9.82 13.35 3.53
N SER A 83 -10.63 12.41 3.97
CA SER A 83 -10.90 11.18 3.22
C SER A 83 -11.97 11.43 2.17
N GLU A 84 -11.82 10.77 1.01
CA GLU A 84 -12.79 10.86 -0.08
C GLU A 84 -14.02 9.99 0.18
N LEU A 85 -15.14 10.39 -0.42
CA LEU A 85 -16.36 9.60 -0.41
C LEU A 85 -16.37 8.62 -1.59
N PHE A 86 -16.56 7.35 -1.27
CA PHE A 86 -16.65 6.27 -2.24
C PHE A 86 -18.08 5.78 -2.41
N ILE A 87 -18.46 5.51 -3.66
CA ILE A 87 -19.74 4.88 -3.98
C ILE A 87 -19.72 3.44 -3.47
N SER A 88 -20.67 3.08 -2.60
CA SER A 88 -20.68 1.77 -1.94
C SER A 88 -20.90 0.59 -2.89
N ARG A 89 -21.70 0.79 -3.95
CA ARG A 89 -21.98 -0.21 -5.01
C ARG A 89 -22.06 0.52 -6.35
N PRO A 90 -20.90 0.81 -6.97
CA PRO A 90 -20.90 1.54 -8.23
C PRO A 90 -21.53 0.70 -9.34
N LYS A 91 -22.47 1.30 -10.08
CA LYS A 91 -23.04 0.68 -11.29
C LYS A 91 -21.99 0.52 -12.38
N GLN A 92 -21.10 1.50 -12.49
CA GLN A 92 -19.90 1.46 -13.30
C GLN A 92 -18.70 1.65 -12.39
N SER A 93 -17.73 0.74 -12.49
CA SER A 93 -16.48 0.85 -11.72
C SER A 93 -15.53 1.73 -12.50
N ALA A 94 -14.94 2.73 -11.82
CA ALA A 94 -13.96 3.60 -12.43
C ALA A 94 -12.56 2.99 -12.39
N PHE A 95 -12.27 2.21 -11.34
CA PHE A 95 -10.98 1.53 -11.21
C PHE A 95 -11.09 0.25 -10.36
N TYR A 96 -10.06 -0.56 -10.42
CA TYR A 96 -9.98 -1.85 -9.77
C TYR A 96 -8.70 -1.94 -8.96
N VAL A 97 -8.79 -2.37 -7.69
CA VAL A 97 -7.62 -2.54 -6.82
C VAL A 97 -7.43 -4.00 -6.47
N HIS A 98 -6.20 -4.49 -6.64
CA HIS A 98 -5.84 -5.85 -6.27
C HIS A 98 -5.78 -5.99 -4.75
N ARG A 99 -6.54 -6.94 -4.20
CA ARG A 99 -6.69 -7.08 -2.74
C ARG A 99 -5.45 -7.60 -2.01
N ILE A 100 -4.48 -8.18 -2.73
CA ILE A 100 -3.22 -8.68 -2.16
C ILE A 100 -2.05 -7.97 -2.83
N PRO A 101 -1.56 -6.84 -2.25
CA PRO A 101 -0.57 -5.99 -2.92
C PRO A 101 0.83 -6.59 -3.00
N TYR A 102 1.21 -7.49 -2.10
CA TYR A 102 2.59 -7.94 -1.91
C TYR A 102 3.55 -6.77 -1.63
N ASN A 103 4.28 -6.28 -2.65
CA ASN A 103 5.27 -5.22 -2.55
C ASN A 103 4.78 -3.87 -3.11
N TYR A 104 3.71 -3.87 -3.91
CA TYR A 104 3.10 -2.69 -4.51
C TYR A 104 1.59 -2.85 -4.56
N VAL A 105 0.88 -1.77 -4.28
CA VAL A 105 -0.56 -1.73 -4.51
C VAL A 105 -0.80 -1.52 -6.01
N LYS A 106 -1.71 -2.29 -6.57
CA LYS A 106 -2.08 -2.21 -8.00
C LYS A 106 -3.49 -1.68 -8.12
N ALA A 107 -3.63 -0.43 -8.54
CA ALA A 107 -4.89 0.17 -8.92
C ALA A 107 -4.90 0.35 -10.45
N LEU A 108 -5.93 -0.15 -11.13
CA LEU A 108 -6.02 -0.19 -12.59
C LEU A 108 -7.33 0.42 -13.05
N ASN A 109 -7.32 1.20 -14.13
CA ASN A 109 -8.53 1.76 -14.75
C ASN A 109 -9.21 0.78 -15.73
N PHE A 110 -8.70 -0.43 -15.85
CA PHE A 110 -9.22 -1.50 -16.68
C PHE A 110 -9.35 -2.82 -15.92
N VAL A 111 -10.08 -3.77 -16.49
CA VAL A 111 -10.23 -5.13 -15.94
C VAL A 111 -9.12 -6.02 -16.49
N PRO A 112 -8.21 -6.52 -15.64
CA PRO A 112 -7.15 -7.42 -16.08
C PRO A 112 -7.71 -8.70 -16.70
N TYR A 113 -6.93 -9.29 -17.58
CA TYR A 113 -7.30 -10.57 -18.15
C TYR A 113 -7.30 -11.67 -17.10
N PHE A 114 -8.38 -12.43 -17.05
CA PHE A 114 -8.50 -13.67 -16.28
C PHE A 114 -9.38 -14.66 -17.00
N TRP A 115 -8.93 -15.90 -17.08
CA TRP A 115 -9.66 -17.05 -17.62
C TRP A 115 -9.40 -18.27 -16.73
N ASN A 116 -10.38 -19.11 -16.52
CA ASN A 116 -10.17 -20.41 -15.92
C ASN A 116 -10.97 -21.51 -16.66
N GLU A 117 -10.53 -22.75 -16.47
CA GLU A 117 -11.09 -23.91 -17.13
C GLU A 117 -12.56 -24.16 -16.76
N ALA A 118 -12.94 -23.89 -15.51
CA ALA A 118 -14.30 -24.13 -15.01
C ALA A 118 -15.34 -23.13 -15.56
N HIS A 119 -14.94 -21.84 -15.83
CA HIS A 119 -15.90 -20.78 -16.15
C HIS A 119 -15.52 -19.95 -17.39
N GLY A 120 -14.43 -20.27 -18.07
CA GLY A 120 -13.95 -19.48 -19.20
C GLY A 120 -13.44 -18.07 -18.78
N ARG A 121 -13.64 -17.08 -19.67
CA ARG A 121 -13.26 -15.69 -19.43
C ARG A 121 -14.19 -15.03 -18.41
N LYS A 122 -13.62 -14.47 -17.33
CA LYS A 122 -14.36 -13.74 -16.29
C LYS A 122 -13.51 -12.63 -15.67
N LYS A 123 -14.11 -11.79 -14.84
CA LYS A 123 -13.36 -10.88 -13.98
C LYS A 123 -12.69 -11.66 -12.84
N SER A 124 -11.44 -11.33 -12.55
CA SER A 124 -10.76 -11.87 -11.37
C SER A 124 -11.42 -11.33 -10.09
N GLU A 125 -11.64 -12.21 -9.11
CA GLU A 125 -12.17 -11.82 -7.81
C GLU A 125 -11.16 -11.10 -6.93
N ASP A 126 -9.89 -11.12 -7.30
CA ASP A 126 -8.81 -10.45 -6.59
C ASP A 126 -8.76 -8.94 -6.88
N TYR A 127 -9.39 -8.48 -7.96
CA TYR A 127 -9.54 -7.06 -8.29
C TYR A 127 -10.92 -6.55 -7.88
N LYS A 128 -10.95 -5.72 -6.84
CA LYS A 128 -12.20 -5.14 -6.33
C LYS A 128 -12.48 -3.78 -6.98
N PRO A 129 -13.74 -3.52 -7.37
CA PRO A 129 -14.13 -2.29 -8.04
C PRO A 129 -14.30 -1.14 -7.05
N TYR A 130 -13.87 0.06 -7.46
CA TYR A 130 -14.04 1.31 -6.72
C TYR A 130 -14.46 2.43 -7.65
N CYS A 131 -15.16 3.42 -7.08
CA CYS A 131 -15.52 4.67 -7.73
C CYS A 131 -15.69 5.74 -6.65
N LEU A 132 -15.14 6.93 -6.88
CA LEU A 132 -15.38 8.10 -6.04
C LEU A 132 -16.75 8.71 -6.35
N HIS A 133 -17.34 9.42 -5.37
CA HIS A 133 -18.53 10.25 -5.60
C HIS A 133 -18.25 11.39 -6.57
N ALA A 134 -17.00 11.90 -6.62
CA ALA A 134 -16.49 12.81 -7.65
C ALA A 134 -15.76 12.00 -8.75
N PRO A 135 -16.44 11.53 -9.82
CA PRO A 135 -15.84 10.63 -10.81
C PRO A 135 -14.64 11.23 -11.53
N ALA A 136 -14.60 12.56 -11.72
CA ALA A 136 -13.45 13.25 -12.31
C ALA A 136 -12.14 12.98 -11.56
N SER A 137 -12.18 12.76 -10.25
CA SER A 137 -11.00 12.51 -9.43
C SER A 137 -10.54 11.05 -9.41
N ASN A 138 -11.20 10.12 -10.11
CA ASN A 138 -10.83 8.70 -10.08
C ASN A 138 -9.41 8.43 -10.60
N GLN A 139 -8.94 9.16 -11.61
CA GLN A 139 -7.59 8.98 -12.15
C GLN A 139 -6.52 9.44 -11.14
N ALA A 140 -6.73 10.58 -10.49
CA ALA A 140 -5.85 11.02 -9.42
C ALA A 140 -5.82 10.01 -8.26
N ALA A 141 -6.96 9.43 -7.88
CA ALA A 141 -7.04 8.39 -6.85
C ALA A 141 -6.25 7.13 -7.23
N ILE A 142 -6.24 6.73 -8.49
CA ILE A 142 -5.41 5.60 -8.97
C ILE A 142 -3.93 5.88 -8.70
N SER A 143 -3.44 7.08 -9.04
CA SER A 143 -2.06 7.49 -8.76
C SER A 143 -1.75 7.41 -7.27
N VAL A 144 -2.60 8.00 -6.43
CA VAL A 144 -2.41 7.96 -4.97
C VAL A 144 -2.35 6.53 -4.44
N ILE A 145 -3.30 5.67 -4.83
CA ILE A 145 -3.36 4.26 -4.36
C ILE A 145 -2.16 3.44 -4.85
N SER A 146 -1.60 3.78 -6.01
CA SER A 146 -0.43 3.09 -6.58
C SER A 146 0.91 3.61 -6.04
N SER A 147 0.93 4.68 -5.24
CA SER A 147 2.11 5.36 -4.72
C SER A 147 2.84 4.56 -3.62
N ASN A 148 4.12 4.90 -3.39
CA ASN A 148 4.86 4.42 -2.23
C ASN A 148 4.27 4.97 -0.92
N LEU A 149 3.72 6.18 -0.96
CA LEU A 149 3.05 6.80 0.19
C LEU A 149 1.85 5.99 0.67
N PHE A 150 0.97 5.58 -0.25
CA PHE A 150 -0.17 4.73 0.09
C PHE A 150 0.30 3.39 0.65
N PHE A 151 1.31 2.76 0.03
CA PHE A 151 1.90 1.52 0.50
C PHE A 151 2.46 1.67 1.92
N PHE A 152 3.21 2.73 2.21
CA PHE A 152 3.73 3.02 3.55
C PHE A 152 2.61 3.11 4.59
N ARG A 153 1.56 3.93 4.35
CA ARG A 153 0.46 4.10 5.29
C ARG A 153 -0.31 2.79 5.50
N TRP A 154 -0.64 2.09 4.42
CA TRP A 154 -1.30 0.78 4.50
C TRP A 154 -0.48 -0.21 5.32
N TYR A 155 0.80 -0.30 5.07
CA TYR A 155 1.68 -1.25 5.73
C TYR A 155 1.91 -0.90 7.21
N SER A 156 1.90 0.38 7.56
CA SER A 156 2.06 0.88 8.92
C SER A 156 0.81 0.71 9.79
N LEU A 157 -0.39 0.84 9.23
CA LEU A 157 -1.64 0.88 10.00
C LEU A 157 -2.45 -0.41 9.97
N PHE A 158 -2.27 -1.25 8.95
CA PHE A 158 -3.05 -2.46 8.74
C PHE A 158 -2.20 -3.73 8.83
N GLU A 159 -2.80 -4.89 8.63
CA GLU A 159 -2.10 -6.18 8.72
C GLU A 159 -1.00 -6.37 7.65
N GLY A 160 -1.03 -5.56 6.60
CA GLY A 160 -0.03 -5.57 5.52
C GLY A 160 -0.13 -6.78 4.58
N TYR A 161 -1.24 -7.53 4.57
CA TYR A 161 -1.50 -8.64 3.65
C TYR A 161 -2.66 -8.34 2.71
N HIS A 162 -3.84 -7.98 3.25
CA HIS A 162 -4.97 -7.57 2.43
C HIS A 162 -5.03 -6.03 2.33
N CYS A 163 -5.45 -5.56 1.15
CA CYS A 163 -5.82 -4.18 0.90
C CYS A 163 -7.26 -4.16 0.36
N GLY A 164 -8.20 -4.08 1.27
CA GLY A 164 -9.63 -4.12 0.98
C GLY A 164 -10.29 -2.75 1.05
N LYS A 165 -11.61 -2.76 1.25
CA LYS A 165 -12.41 -1.52 1.26
C LYS A 165 -11.95 -0.57 2.36
N ARG A 166 -11.77 -1.07 3.59
CA ARG A 166 -11.40 -0.24 4.75
C ARG A 166 -10.07 0.47 4.53
N GLU A 167 -9.08 -0.26 4.02
CA GLU A 167 -7.73 0.23 3.77
C GLU A 167 -7.73 1.38 2.75
N ILE A 168 -8.54 1.24 1.69
CA ILE A 168 -8.64 2.21 0.61
C ILE A 168 -9.48 3.41 1.03
N THR A 169 -10.70 3.18 1.55
CA THR A 169 -11.64 4.27 1.83
C THR A 169 -11.27 5.10 3.06
N SER A 170 -10.39 4.61 3.92
CA SER A 170 -9.87 5.35 5.07
C SER A 170 -8.60 6.14 4.78
N PHE A 171 -8.10 6.13 3.54
CA PHE A 171 -6.96 6.94 3.18
C PHE A 171 -7.38 8.40 3.04
N PRO A 172 -6.70 9.35 3.71
CA PRO A 172 -7.00 10.78 3.58
C PRO A 172 -6.36 11.34 2.30
N PHE A 173 -7.06 11.25 1.19
CA PHE A 173 -6.55 11.67 -0.13
C PHE A 173 -6.42 13.19 -0.22
N GLY A 174 -7.41 13.94 0.32
CA GLY A 174 -7.44 15.39 0.24
C GLY A 174 -7.53 15.92 -1.20
N LEU A 175 -8.19 15.20 -2.11
CA LEU A 175 -8.22 15.59 -3.53
C LEU A 175 -8.94 16.93 -3.75
N ASP A 176 -9.93 17.26 -2.93
CA ASP A 176 -10.63 18.56 -2.99
C ASP A 176 -9.77 19.71 -2.46
N GLU A 177 -8.71 19.40 -1.70
CA GLU A 177 -7.76 20.36 -1.16
C GLU A 177 -6.52 20.54 -2.06
N MET A 178 -6.45 19.78 -3.15
CA MET A 178 -5.35 19.80 -4.11
C MET A 178 -5.56 20.89 -5.16
N THR A 179 -4.47 21.53 -5.57
CA THR A 179 -4.54 22.48 -6.70
C THR A 179 -4.86 21.75 -8.01
N ASP A 180 -5.42 22.46 -8.98
CA ASP A 180 -5.76 21.88 -10.27
C ASP A 180 -4.53 21.36 -11.03
N GLU A 181 -3.37 22.03 -10.86
CA GLU A 181 -2.09 21.63 -11.48
C GLU A 181 -1.60 20.29 -10.91
N LEU A 182 -1.63 20.13 -9.59
CA LEU A 182 -1.21 18.87 -8.94
C LEU A 182 -2.16 17.72 -9.31
N ARG A 183 -3.47 18.00 -9.38
CA ARG A 183 -4.47 17.02 -9.80
C ARG A 183 -4.25 16.58 -11.24
N ALA A 184 -4.08 17.53 -12.15
CA ALA A 184 -3.80 17.23 -13.57
C ALA A 184 -2.49 16.43 -13.73
N SER A 185 -1.48 16.74 -12.94
CA SER A 185 -0.22 15.98 -12.91
C SER A 185 -0.45 14.53 -12.48
N LEU A 186 -1.22 14.29 -11.41
CA LEU A 186 -1.56 12.93 -10.98
C LEU A 186 -2.39 12.15 -12.01
N GLU A 187 -3.31 12.81 -12.69
CA GLU A 187 -4.13 12.22 -13.76
C GLU A 187 -3.26 11.80 -14.96
N SER A 188 -2.34 12.67 -15.38
CA SER A 188 -1.37 12.37 -16.43
C SER A 188 -0.45 11.21 -16.05
N LEU A 189 0.06 11.20 -14.81
CA LEU A 189 0.89 10.12 -14.30
C LEU A 189 0.11 8.80 -14.16
N SER A 190 -1.18 8.85 -13.84
CA SER A 190 -2.05 7.68 -13.87
C SER A 190 -2.11 7.05 -15.25
N ALA A 191 -2.30 7.86 -16.30
CA ALA A 191 -2.33 7.36 -17.66
C ALA A 191 -0.99 6.73 -18.09
N GLN A 192 0.13 7.38 -17.76
CA GLN A 192 1.47 6.85 -18.01
C GLN A 192 1.70 5.53 -17.26
N LEU A 193 1.31 5.46 -15.98
CA LEU A 193 1.44 4.25 -15.17
C LEU A 193 0.63 3.10 -15.75
N MET A 194 -0.61 3.34 -16.20
CA MET A 194 -1.45 2.30 -16.81
C MET A 194 -0.83 1.76 -18.09
N ALA A 195 -0.34 2.62 -18.96
CA ALA A 195 0.33 2.21 -20.20
C ALA A 195 1.61 1.41 -19.91
N ASP A 196 2.43 1.87 -18.96
CA ASP A 196 3.66 1.19 -18.57
C ASP A 196 3.39 -0.18 -17.92
N MET A 197 2.39 -0.26 -17.04
CA MET A 197 1.99 -1.53 -16.44
C MET A 197 1.42 -2.53 -17.45
N GLU A 198 0.68 -2.09 -18.47
CA GLU A 198 0.23 -2.99 -19.55
C GLU A 198 1.41 -3.49 -20.37
N ASN A 199 2.31 -2.60 -20.78
CA ASN A 199 3.50 -2.95 -21.56
C ASN A 199 4.42 -3.93 -20.81
N ASN A 200 4.55 -3.77 -19.51
CA ASN A 200 5.36 -4.62 -18.63
C ASN A 200 4.56 -5.79 -18.02
N SER A 201 3.38 -6.12 -18.55
CA SER A 201 2.59 -7.26 -18.07
C SER A 201 2.88 -8.53 -18.86
N SER A 202 2.57 -9.68 -18.28
CA SER A 202 2.64 -10.96 -18.97
C SER A 202 1.45 -11.87 -18.65
N ARG A 203 1.17 -12.83 -19.55
CA ARG A 203 0.18 -13.89 -19.28
C ARG A 203 0.85 -15.02 -18.56
N LYS A 204 0.31 -15.38 -17.38
CA LYS A 204 0.76 -16.54 -16.62
C LYS A 204 -0.30 -17.61 -16.54
N THR A 205 0.17 -18.85 -16.56
CA THR A 205 -0.66 -20.03 -16.34
C THR A 205 -0.38 -20.59 -14.95
N ALA A 206 -1.44 -20.90 -14.21
CA ALA A 206 -1.37 -21.60 -12.94
C ALA A 206 -2.39 -22.76 -12.95
N HIS A 207 -2.15 -23.77 -12.12
CA HIS A 207 -3.05 -24.88 -11.91
C HIS A 207 -3.53 -24.87 -10.46
N TYR A 208 -4.82 -24.75 -10.26
CA TYR A 208 -5.45 -24.75 -8.96
C TYR A 208 -6.26 -26.03 -8.76
N ARG A 209 -6.16 -26.63 -7.57
CA ARG A 209 -6.87 -27.88 -7.26
C ARG A 209 -8.39 -27.75 -7.44
N ALA A 210 -8.96 -26.59 -7.12
CA ALA A 210 -10.40 -26.38 -7.13
C ALA A 210 -10.96 -25.94 -8.50
N SER A 211 -10.17 -25.28 -9.36
CA SER A 211 -10.65 -24.64 -10.60
C SER A 211 -9.87 -25.03 -11.86
N GLY A 212 -8.97 -26.01 -11.74
CA GLY A 212 -8.14 -26.47 -12.86
C GLY A 212 -7.16 -25.43 -13.35
N LYS A 213 -6.93 -25.38 -14.65
CA LYS A 213 -6.05 -24.42 -15.30
C LYS A 213 -6.64 -23.02 -15.24
N ALA A 214 -5.81 -22.03 -14.89
CA ALA A 214 -6.16 -20.62 -14.95
C ALA A 214 -5.07 -19.83 -15.69
N ILE A 215 -5.49 -18.83 -16.45
CA ILE A 215 -4.59 -17.89 -17.16
C ILE A 215 -4.96 -16.49 -16.70
N TYR A 216 -3.97 -15.74 -16.21
CA TYR A 216 -4.18 -14.39 -15.71
C TYR A 216 -3.08 -13.44 -16.18
N GLN A 217 -3.42 -12.15 -16.20
CA GLN A 217 -2.46 -11.09 -16.47
C GLN A 217 -1.72 -10.75 -15.18
N GLU A 218 -0.40 -10.88 -15.21
CA GLU A 218 0.49 -10.50 -14.11
C GLU A 218 1.20 -9.20 -14.44
N PHE A 219 1.24 -8.30 -13.47
CA PHE A 219 1.87 -6.99 -13.56
C PHE A 219 3.12 -6.94 -12.69
N TYR A 220 4.10 -6.17 -13.13
CA TYR A 220 5.40 -6.00 -12.44
C TYR A 220 5.61 -4.52 -12.05
N PRO A 221 4.91 -4.00 -11.02
CA PRO A 221 4.97 -2.57 -10.67
C PRO A 221 6.37 -2.07 -10.28
N ALA A 222 7.28 -2.97 -9.90
CA ALA A 222 8.67 -2.62 -9.66
C ALA A 222 9.37 -2.04 -10.92
N MET A 223 8.91 -2.40 -12.11
CA MET A 223 9.42 -1.84 -13.38
C MET A 223 8.89 -0.42 -13.60
N SER A 224 7.72 -0.11 -13.10
CA SER A 224 7.08 1.21 -13.15
C SER A 224 7.55 2.16 -12.03
N LYS A 225 8.55 1.75 -11.24
CA LYS A 225 9.02 2.54 -10.09
C LYS A 225 9.37 3.99 -10.43
N PRO A 226 10.01 4.33 -11.57
CA PRO A 226 10.29 5.73 -11.91
C PRO A 226 9.02 6.60 -11.98
N ILE A 227 7.93 6.07 -12.51
CA ILE A 227 6.64 6.77 -12.58
C ILE A 227 6.03 6.87 -11.17
N ILE A 228 6.07 5.79 -10.39
CA ILE A 228 5.58 5.77 -9.00
C ILE A 228 6.34 6.80 -8.15
N ASP A 229 7.65 6.90 -8.29
CA ASP A 229 8.46 7.89 -7.57
C ASP A 229 8.13 9.35 -8.00
N THR A 230 7.72 9.55 -9.25
CA THR A 230 7.25 10.86 -9.72
C THR A 230 5.88 11.20 -9.13
N ILE A 231 5.00 10.21 -8.99
CA ILE A 231 3.73 10.37 -8.24
C ILE A 231 4.00 10.82 -6.80
N ASP A 232 4.97 10.17 -6.12
CA ASP A 232 5.30 10.55 -4.73
C ASP A 232 5.87 11.96 -4.61
N ARG A 233 6.59 12.48 -5.62
CA ARG A 233 7.03 13.89 -5.65
C ARG A 233 5.84 14.86 -5.71
N VAL A 234 4.85 14.58 -6.57
CA VAL A 234 3.63 15.39 -6.62
C VAL A 234 2.86 15.32 -5.29
N LEU A 235 2.78 14.13 -4.69
CA LEU A 235 2.14 13.94 -3.39
C LEU A 235 2.92 14.63 -2.25
N ALA A 236 4.24 14.70 -2.33
CA ALA A 236 5.06 15.41 -1.34
C ALA A 236 4.71 16.90 -1.29
N GLU A 237 4.49 17.53 -2.45
CA GLU A 237 4.01 18.91 -2.52
C GLU A 237 2.61 19.04 -1.89
N HIS A 238 1.68 18.17 -2.26
CA HIS A 238 0.31 18.18 -1.72
C HIS A 238 0.26 18.02 -0.20
N TYR A 239 1.01 17.08 0.37
CA TYR A 239 1.02 16.81 1.81
C TYR A 239 2.00 17.73 2.58
N GLY A 240 2.82 18.51 1.89
CA GLY A 240 3.84 19.36 2.48
C GLY A 240 4.98 18.57 3.12
N PHE A 241 5.47 17.52 2.44
CA PHE A 241 6.61 16.74 2.91
C PHE A 241 7.92 17.51 2.71
N THR A 242 8.88 17.25 3.60
CA THR A 242 10.27 17.67 3.41
C THR A 242 10.97 16.70 2.45
N ASP A 243 12.16 17.13 1.95
CA ASP A 243 12.99 16.24 1.10
C ASP A 243 13.36 14.93 1.81
N GLU A 244 13.61 14.99 3.14
CA GLU A 244 13.91 13.81 3.95
C GLU A 244 12.71 12.86 4.08
N GLU A 245 11.50 13.40 4.22
CA GLU A 245 10.26 12.62 4.26
C GLU A 245 9.95 11.99 2.90
N LEU A 246 10.17 12.72 1.82
CA LEU A 246 10.02 12.20 0.45
C LEU A 246 11.03 11.09 0.18
N ASP A 247 12.30 11.27 0.52
CA ASP A 247 13.33 10.23 0.38
C ASP A 247 12.96 8.98 1.17
N PHE A 248 12.48 9.16 2.41
CA PHE A 248 11.97 8.06 3.23
C PHE A 248 10.85 7.27 2.53
N ILE A 249 9.86 7.96 1.94
CA ILE A 249 8.73 7.33 1.24
C ILE A 249 9.20 6.58 0.00
N ILE A 250 10.00 7.20 -0.86
CA ILE A 250 10.51 6.59 -2.10
C ILE A 250 11.32 5.33 -1.80
N ASN A 251 12.09 5.35 -0.71
CA ASN A 251 12.96 4.25 -0.31
C ASN A 251 12.32 3.30 0.71
N TYR A 252 11.05 3.52 1.10
CA TYR A 252 10.41 2.71 2.12
C TYR A 252 10.41 1.22 1.74
N ASP A 253 11.09 0.42 2.57
CA ASP A 253 11.21 -1.04 2.42
C ASP A 253 11.78 -1.50 1.05
N ILE A 254 12.55 -0.62 0.38
CA ILE A 254 13.02 -0.78 -1.01
C ILE A 254 13.82 -2.07 -1.21
N LYS A 255 14.63 -2.47 -0.22
CA LYS A 255 15.42 -3.70 -0.21
C LYS A 255 14.57 -4.96 -0.50
N TYR A 256 13.34 -4.98 0.00
CA TYR A 256 12.43 -6.13 -0.16
C TYR A 256 11.45 -5.92 -1.32
N ARG A 257 11.11 -4.68 -1.63
CA ARG A 257 10.14 -4.35 -2.68
C ARG A 257 10.70 -4.52 -4.07
N MET A 258 11.99 -4.24 -4.27
CA MET A 258 12.66 -4.41 -5.57
C MET A 258 13.20 -5.83 -5.81
N GLY A 259 13.08 -6.74 -4.85
CA GLY A 259 13.47 -8.14 -5.04
C GLY A 259 14.99 -8.37 -5.14
N ARG A 260 15.79 -7.45 -4.63
CA ARG A 260 17.27 -7.55 -4.64
C ARG A 260 17.84 -8.12 -3.36
#